data_47a06a2ab6a349aefd102a6696e908f4
#
_entry.id   47a06a2ab6a349aefd102a6696e908f4
#
_cell.length_a   1.000
_cell.length_b   1.000
_cell.length_c   1.000
_cell.angle_alpha   90.00
_cell.angle_beta   90.00
_cell.angle_gamma   90.00
#
_symmetry.space_group_name_H-M   'P 1'
#
loop_
_entity.id
_entity.type
_entity.pdbx_description
1 polymer ?
#
loop_
_entity_poly.entity_id
_entity_poly.type
_entity_poly.pdbx_seq_one_letter_code
_entity_poly.pdbx_strand_id
1 'polypeptide(L)'
;MNLSDHNNNLGRFFEDYAVGDIITHATPRTLTEADASLYISIYPTRFALQSSAEFARNCGLKDRPFDDLIVFHTVFGKTVPDISINAVANLGYAEGKFSNMVFSGETLSVTSEIIGLKQNSSGKTGIVYVKTEGQNSSGETILEYKRWVMVKKRFVGVEDTPSDLPYLKTSLGGSELNIPEQLDFTKYDTSVAGSKKSFNDYQVGEVIDHIDGNTICEADHLFATRLWQNNSKVHFDINAREDKKRLIYGGHIISLVRALSFNGLENAQLIVGINGGTHANPVFAEDTIYCWSEVLDKIDLNVRNIAALRLRSVGTKEKNHNMRVKSNDGKYLPTIVLDFDYWVLVPKEL
;
A
#
# COMPACT_ATOMS: atom_id res chain seq x y z
N MET A 1 -38.50 4.59 4.36
CA MET A 1 -37.10 5.01 4.47
C MET A 1 -36.81 5.13 5.97
N ASN A 2 -36.12 4.15 6.54
CA ASN A 2 -35.87 4.11 7.98
C ASN A 2 -34.78 5.15 8.31
N LEU A 3 -35.07 6.03 9.29
CA LEU A 3 -34.12 7.02 9.80
C LEU A 3 -32.82 6.45 10.40
N SER A 4 -32.74 5.10 10.53
CA SER A 4 -31.55 4.37 10.95
C SER A 4 -30.41 4.41 9.93
N ASP A 5 -30.70 4.66 8.65
CA ASP A 5 -29.70 4.68 7.57
C ASP A 5 -28.91 5.99 7.48
N HIS A 6 -29.29 7.01 8.23
CA HIS A 6 -28.60 8.30 8.22
C HIS A 6 -27.46 8.46 9.25
N ASN A 7 -27.20 7.43 10.05
CA ASN A 7 -26.09 7.44 11.02
C ASN A 7 -24.77 6.85 10.46
N ASN A 8 -24.61 6.79 9.15
CA ASN A 8 -23.43 6.22 8.47
C ASN A 8 -22.10 6.95 8.81
N ASN A 9 -22.17 8.14 9.39
CA ASN A 9 -20.99 8.88 9.84
C ASN A 9 -20.32 8.34 11.12
N LEU A 10 -20.93 7.36 11.79
CA LEU A 10 -20.36 6.73 12.99
C LEU A 10 -19.47 5.53 12.68
N GLY A 11 -19.43 5.09 11.42
CA GLY A 11 -18.72 3.89 10.99
C GLY A 11 -19.32 2.60 11.56
N ARG A 12 -18.83 1.47 11.10
CA ARG A 12 -19.24 0.14 11.58
C ARG A 12 -18.40 -0.27 12.79
N PHE A 13 -19.02 -0.98 13.72
CA PHE A 13 -18.36 -1.71 14.80
C PHE A 13 -18.22 -3.18 14.42
N PHE A 14 -17.47 -3.94 15.21
CA PHE A 14 -17.22 -5.36 14.91
C PHE A 14 -18.51 -6.17 14.73
N GLU A 15 -19.54 -5.88 15.50
CA GLU A 15 -20.85 -6.55 15.46
C GLU A 15 -21.66 -6.25 14.20
N ASP A 16 -21.28 -5.24 13.43
CA ASP A 16 -22.00 -4.82 12.22
C ASP A 16 -21.50 -5.56 10.96
N TYR A 17 -20.59 -6.53 11.10
CA TYR A 17 -20.06 -7.31 9.99
C TYR A 17 -20.48 -8.78 10.06
N ALA A 18 -20.81 -9.35 8.92
CA ALA A 18 -20.99 -10.78 8.73
C ALA A 18 -20.11 -11.29 7.59
N VAL A 19 -19.59 -12.53 7.72
CA VAL A 19 -18.82 -13.16 6.64
C VAL A 19 -19.72 -13.34 5.41
N GLY A 20 -19.22 -12.93 4.24
CA GLY A 20 -19.96 -12.90 2.98
C GLY A 20 -20.64 -11.55 2.67
N ASP A 21 -20.65 -10.59 3.62
CA ASP A 21 -21.16 -9.24 3.32
C ASP A 21 -20.36 -8.59 2.20
N ILE A 22 -21.07 -8.03 1.22
CA ILE A 22 -20.49 -7.21 0.15
C ILE A 22 -20.81 -5.74 0.43
N ILE A 23 -19.78 -4.93 0.49
CA ILE A 23 -19.86 -3.48 0.75
C ILE A 23 -19.44 -2.74 -0.52
N THR A 24 -20.33 -1.99 -1.14
CA THR A 24 -20.00 -1.03 -2.20
C THR A 24 -19.66 0.31 -1.55
N HIS A 25 -18.44 0.78 -1.76
CA HIS A 25 -17.96 2.01 -1.12
C HIS A 25 -18.37 3.25 -1.94
N ALA A 26 -18.96 4.22 -1.27
CA ALA A 26 -19.21 5.54 -1.85
C ALA A 26 -17.93 6.39 -1.67
N THR A 27 -17.61 7.23 -2.55
CA THR A 27 -18.04 7.62 -3.88
C THR A 27 -16.97 7.21 -4.89
N PRO A 28 -17.27 6.95 -6.18
CA PRO A 28 -16.23 6.70 -7.17
C PRO A 28 -15.34 7.95 -7.33
N ARG A 29 -14.12 7.76 -7.83
CA ARG A 29 -13.17 8.86 -8.01
C ARG A 29 -12.47 8.80 -9.35
N THR A 30 -12.53 9.90 -10.11
CA THR A 30 -11.71 10.08 -11.31
C THR A 30 -10.32 10.57 -10.91
N LEU A 31 -9.29 9.89 -11.38
CA LEU A 31 -7.91 10.30 -11.26
C LEU A 31 -7.52 11.21 -12.42
N THR A 32 -6.77 12.28 -12.12
CA THR A 32 -6.38 13.31 -13.06
C THR A 32 -4.89 13.59 -12.98
N GLU A 33 -4.33 14.31 -13.95
CA GLU A 33 -2.92 14.74 -13.91
C GLU A 33 -2.56 15.54 -12.64
N ALA A 34 -3.54 16.20 -12.03
CA ALA A 34 -3.33 16.89 -10.75
C ALA A 34 -2.99 15.90 -9.63
N ASP A 35 -3.59 14.70 -9.62
CA ASP A 35 -3.30 13.67 -8.60
C ASP A 35 -1.83 13.20 -8.69
N ALA A 36 -1.31 12.99 -9.89
CA ALA A 36 0.09 12.64 -10.10
C ALA A 36 1.04 13.77 -9.67
N SER A 37 0.72 15.01 -10.03
CA SER A 37 1.54 16.18 -9.67
C SER A 37 1.58 16.41 -8.16
N LEU A 38 0.44 16.23 -7.48
CA LEU A 38 0.35 16.35 -6.04
C LEU A 38 1.10 15.20 -5.34
N TYR A 39 1.00 13.99 -5.87
CA TYR A 39 1.74 12.83 -5.34
C TYR A 39 3.25 13.06 -5.37
N ILE A 40 3.78 13.50 -6.51
CA ILE A 40 5.22 13.81 -6.67
C ILE A 40 5.64 14.95 -5.74
N SER A 41 4.75 15.91 -5.46
CA SER A 41 5.04 17.03 -4.55
C SER A 41 5.12 16.59 -3.09
N ILE A 42 4.32 15.59 -2.69
CA ILE A 42 4.30 15.04 -1.32
C ILE A 42 5.41 14.00 -1.14
N TYR A 43 5.60 13.14 -2.15
CA TYR A 43 6.57 12.05 -2.14
C TYR A 43 7.56 12.26 -3.27
N PRO A 44 8.85 12.48 -3.01
CA PRO A 44 9.84 12.79 -4.04
C PRO A 44 10.17 11.57 -4.90
N THR A 45 9.14 10.92 -5.47
CA THR A 45 9.27 9.77 -6.35
C THR A 45 9.85 10.19 -7.71
N ARG A 46 10.74 9.37 -8.26
CA ARG A 46 11.48 9.67 -9.50
C ARG A 46 11.49 8.51 -10.48
N PHE A 47 10.68 7.47 -10.28
CA PHE A 47 10.64 6.32 -11.19
C PHE A 47 10.20 6.75 -12.57
N ALA A 48 11.03 6.44 -13.57
CA ALA A 48 10.96 7.03 -14.91
C ALA A 48 9.63 6.73 -15.62
N LEU A 49 9.07 5.53 -15.42
CA LEU A 49 7.84 5.09 -16.09
C LEU A 49 6.62 5.94 -15.68
N GLN A 50 6.54 6.36 -14.41
CA GLN A 50 5.47 7.20 -13.88
C GLN A 50 5.78 8.70 -13.96
N SER A 51 7.05 9.06 -14.21
CA SER A 51 7.48 10.47 -14.26
C SER A 51 7.50 11.05 -15.68
N SER A 52 7.79 10.21 -16.69
CA SER A 52 7.98 10.65 -18.06
C SER A 52 7.07 9.92 -19.05
N ALA A 53 6.17 10.69 -19.70
CA ALA A 53 5.32 10.16 -20.76
C ALA A 53 6.13 9.68 -21.98
N GLU A 54 7.26 10.34 -22.29
CA GLU A 54 8.15 9.90 -23.37
C GLU A 54 8.81 8.55 -23.04
N PHE A 55 9.32 8.42 -21.81
CA PHE A 55 9.89 7.16 -21.34
C PHE A 55 8.86 6.02 -21.35
N ALA A 56 7.64 6.30 -20.87
CA ALA A 56 6.55 5.33 -20.88
C ALA A 56 6.20 4.88 -22.31
N ARG A 57 6.13 5.81 -23.28
CA ARG A 57 5.91 5.47 -24.69
C ARG A 57 7.03 4.63 -25.30
N ASN A 58 8.29 4.89 -24.94
CA ASN A 58 9.42 4.06 -25.36
C ASN A 58 9.34 2.63 -24.76
N CYS A 59 8.67 2.49 -23.61
CA CYS A 59 8.33 1.20 -22.99
C CYS A 59 6.99 0.61 -23.48
N GLY A 60 6.45 1.06 -24.62
CA GLY A 60 5.26 0.49 -25.28
C GLY A 60 3.92 1.02 -24.77
N LEU A 61 3.90 1.91 -23.79
CA LEU A 61 2.65 2.43 -23.22
C LEU A 61 2.11 3.61 -24.03
N LYS A 62 0.79 3.84 -23.96
CA LYS A 62 0.14 5.00 -24.62
C LYS A 62 0.54 6.34 -23.99
N ASP A 63 0.77 6.33 -22.66
CA ASP A 63 1.16 7.49 -21.85
C ASP A 63 1.77 6.99 -20.53
N ARG A 64 2.20 7.89 -19.64
CA ARG A 64 2.64 7.52 -18.29
C ARG A 64 1.46 7.01 -17.45
N PRO A 65 1.56 5.85 -16.84
CA PRO A 65 0.55 5.40 -15.89
C PRO A 65 0.65 6.19 -14.58
N PHE A 66 -0.40 6.18 -13.79
CA PHE A 66 -0.28 6.58 -12.38
C PHE A 66 0.67 5.66 -11.64
N ASP A 67 1.36 6.22 -10.62
CA ASP A 67 2.10 5.40 -9.65
C ASP A 67 1.14 4.40 -8.99
N ASP A 68 1.57 3.16 -8.83
CA ASP A 68 0.76 2.07 -8.29
C ASP A 68 0.22 2.39 -6.89
N LEU A 69 0.99 3.18 -6.11
CA LEU A 69 0.56 3.61 -4.79
C LEU A 69 -0.50 4.71 -4.83
N ILE A 70 -0.60 5.53 -5.89
CA ILE A 70 -1.75 6.41 -6.11
C ILE A 70 -3.02 5.57 -6.22
N VAL A 71 -2.96 4.50 -7.01
CA VAL A 71 -4.08 3.57 -7.20
C VAL A 71 -4.42 2.88 -5.88
N PHE A 72 -3.41 2.33 -5.20
CA PHE A 72 -3.59 1.67 -3.90
C PHE A 72 -4.26 2.58 -2.88
N HIS A 73 -3.77 3.81 -2.70
CA HIS A 73 -4.33 4.74 -1.72
C HIS A 73 -5.73 5.22 -2.09
N THR A 74 -6.01 5.39 -3.39
CA THR A 74 -7.35 5.75 -3.85
C THR A 74 -8.35 4.65 -3.50
N VAL A 75 -8.03 3.40 -3.83
CA VAL A 75 -8.86 2.24 -3.50
C VAL A 75 -8.99 2.08 -1.99
N PHE A 76 -7.88 2.16 -1.24
CA PHE A 76 -7.87 2.05 0.21
C PHE A 76 -8.71 3.15 0.87
N GLY A 77 -8.54 4.41 0.45
CA GLY A 77 -9.24 5.57 1.03
C GLY A 77 -10.76 5.43 0.96
N LYS A 78 -11.28 4.85 -0.13
CA LYS A 78 -12.72 4.57 -0.28
C LYS A 78 -13.26 3.58 0.74
N THR A 79 -12.44 2.67 1.24
CA THR A 79 -12.87 1.68 2.24
C THR A 79 -12.94 2.24 3.67
N VAL A 80 -12.30 3.37 3.93
CA VAL A 80 -12.15 3.91 5.30
C VAL A 80 -13.49 4.24 5.96
N PRO A 81 -14.46 4.90 5.28
CA PRO A 81 -15.76 5.21 5.89
C PRO A 81 -16.49 3.99 6.43
N ASP A 82 -16.43 2.87 5.71
CA ASP A 82 -17.19 1.67 6.04
C ASP A 82 -16.43 0.69 6.94
N ILE A 83 -15.08 0.66 6.84
CA ILE A 83 -14.29 -0.38 7.50
C ILE A 83 -13.40 0.18 8.61
N SER A 84 -12.88 1.42 8.48
CA SER A 84 -11.78 1.87 9.33
C SER A 84 -12.12 3.02 10.29
N ILE A 85 -13.33 3.57 10.29
CA ILE A 85 -13.70 4.68 11.20
C ILE A 85 -13.54 4.27 12.67
N ASN A 86 -13.98 3.06 13.03
CA ASN A 86 -13.86 2.49 14.37
C ASN A 86 -12.68 1.53 14.50
N ALA A 87 -11.75 1.54 13.52
CA ALA A 87 -10.55 0.72 13.61
C ALA A 87 -9.59 1.24 14.69
N VAL A 88 -8.96 0.32 15.38
CA VAL A 88 -7.84 0.57 16.28
C VAL A 88 -6.55 0.57 15.51
N ALA A 89 -6.40 -0.38 14.57
CA ALA A 89 -5.21 -0.53 13.74
C ALA A 89 -5.53 -1.36 12.48
N ASN A 90 -4.87 -1.04 11.37
CA ASN A 90 -4.71 -1.94 10.24
C ASN A 90 -3.53 -2.86 10.54
N LEU A 91 -3.76 -4.17 10.59
CA LEU A 91 -2.79 -5.14 11.09
C LEU A 91 -1.91 -5.74 10.00
N GLY A 92 -2.37 -5.71 8.74
CA GLY A 92 -1.58 -6.23 7.64
C GLY A 92 -2.33 -6.31 6.32
N TYR A 93 -1.56 -6.68 5.30
CA TYR A 93 -2.01 -6.89 3.92
C TYR A 93 -1.52 -8.26 3.42
N ALA A 94 -2.22 -8.83 2.46
CA ALA A 94 -1.82 -10.02 1.74
C ALA A 94 -2.43 -10.05 0.33
N GLU A 95 -1.82 -10.83 -0.55
CA GLU A 95 -2.35 -11.16 -1.87
C GLU A 95 -2.79 -9.95 -2.70
N GLY A 96 -2.08 -8.81 -2.55
CA GLY A 96 -2.32 -7.63 -3.38
C GLY A 96 -1.86 -7.86 -4.81
N LYS A 97 -2.74 -7.64 -5.80
CA LYS A 97 -2.45 -7.80 -7.23
C LYS A 97 -2.89 -6.57 -7.99
N PHE A 98 -1.95 -5.95 -8.70
CA PHE A 98 -2.26 -4.91 -9.67
C PHE A 98 -2.53 -5.58 -11.02
N SER A 99 -3.79 -5.56 -11.46
CA SER A 99 -4.21 -6.26 -12.68
C SER A 99 -4.10 -5.39 -13.93
N ASN A 100 -4.33 -4.08 -13.79
CA ASN A 100 -4.24 -3.14 -14.89
C ASN A 100 -3.64 -1.82 -14.42
N MET A 101 -2.94 -1.14 -15.33
CA MET A 101 -2.46 0.22 -15.10
C MET A 101 -3.61 1.21 -15.23
N VAL A 102 -3.54 2.30 -14.47
CA VAL A 102 -4.51 3.39 -14.50
C VAL A 102 -3.88 4.62 -15.15
N PHE A 103 -4.64 5.28 -16.01
CA PHE A 103 -4.23 6.50 -16.71
C PHE A 103 -5.15 7.67 -16.36
N SER A 104 -4.70 8.87 -16.70
CA SER A 104 -5.47 10.10 -16.45
C SER A 104 -6.86 10.05 -17.11
N GLY A 105 -7.88 10.46 -16.35
CA GLY A 105 -9.28 10.45 -16.78
C GLY A 105 -10.06 9.18 -16.37
N GLU A 106 -9.39 8.15 -15.85
CA GLU A 106 -10.08 6.93 -15.40
C GLU A 106 -10.73 7.13 -14.03
N THR A 107 -11.94 6.57 -13.89
CA THR A 107 -12.71 6.61 -12.64
C THR A 107 -12.66 5.25 -11.97
N LEU A 108 -12.28 5.24 -10.70
CA LEU A 108 -12.21 4.04 -9.87
C LEU A 108 -13.43 3.95 -8.94
N SER A 109 -14.04 2.76 -8.89
CA SER A 109 -15.03 2.34 -7.91
C SER A 109 -14.47 1.20 -7.06
N VAL A 110 -15.01 1.01 -5.85
CA VAL A 110 -14.43 0.05 -4.89
C VAL A 110 -15.53 -0.75 -4.21
N THR A 111 -15.30 -2.07 -4.10
CA THR A 111 -16.12 -2.99 -3.32
C THR A 111 -15.24 -3.77 -2.35
N SER A 112 -15.83 -4.20 -1.25
CA SER A 112 -15.17 -5.09 -0.30
C SER A 112 -16.07 -6.23 0.12
N GLU A 113 -15.50 -7.41 0.29
CA GLU A 113 -16.14 -8.60 0.84
C GLU A 113 -15.55 -8.88 2.23
N ILE A 114 -16.40 -9.18 3.20
CA ILE A 114 -15.96 -9.65 4.52
C ILE A 114 -15.66 -11.14 4.41
N ILE A 115 -14.38 -11.50 4.50
CA ILE A 115 -13.91 -12.88 4.28
C ILE A 115 -13.55 -13.62 5.56
N GLY A 116 -13.69 -12.99 6.71
CA GLY A 116 -13.48 -13.63 8.01
C GLY A 116 -13.61 -12.68 9.18
N LEU A 117 -13.91 -13.25 10.34
CA LEU A 117 -14.09 -12.53 11.60
C LEU A 117 -13.40 -13.28 12.74
N LYS A 118 -12.76 -12.54 13.65
CA LYS A 118 -12.17 -13.10 14.87
C LYS A 118 -12.37 -12.15 16.04
N GLN A 119 -13.09 -12.57 17.05
CA GLN A 119 -13.20 -11.83 18.30
C GLN A 119 -11.91 -11.93 19.12
N ASN A 120 -11.45 -10.81 19.67
CA ASN A 120 -10.31 -10.81 20.59
C ASN A 120 -10.74 -11.19 22.01
N SER A 121 -9.85 -11.89 22.73
CA SER A 121 -10.09 -12.38 24.09
C SER A 121 -10.41 -11.26 25.10
N SER A 122 -9.99 -10.03 24.82
CA SER A 122 -10.33 -8.87 25.66
C SER A 122 -11.82 -8.50 25.63
N GLY A 123 -12.59 -8.98 24.65
CA GLY A 123 -13.97 -8.61 24.42
C GLY A 123 -14.21 -7.15 24.02
N LYS A 124 -13.14 -6.36 23.80
CA LYS A 124 -13.22 -4.93 23.44
C LYS A 124 -13.10 -4.67 21.94
N THR A 125 -12.52 -5.61 21.21
CA THR A 125 -12.22 -5.50 19.77
C THR A 125 -12.39 -6.85 19.09
N GLY A 126 -12.52 -6.83 17.79
CA GLY A 126 -12.39 -8.00 16.94
C GLY A 126 -11.55 -7.67 15.70
N ILE A 127 -11.16 -8.70 14.95
CA ILE A 127 -10.42 -8.59 13.70
C ILE A 127 -11.38 -8.90 12.57
N VAL A 128 -11.48 -7.99 11.61
CA VAL A 128 -12.27 -8.12 10.40
C VAL A 128 -11.30 -8.35 9.23
N TYR A 129 -11.45 -9.47 8.53
CA TYR A 129 -10.69 -9.80 7.33
C TYR A 129 -11.51 -9.38 6.10
N VAL A 130 -10.89 -8.62 5.23
CA VAL A 130 -11.57 -7.98 4.10
C VAL A 130 -10.81 -8.24 2.82
N LYS A 131 -11.50 -8.69 1.77
CA LYS A 131 -11.02 -8.68 0.39
C LYS A 131 -11.57 -7.41 -0.26
N THR A 132 -10.71 -6.56 -0.78
CA THR A 132 -11.09 -5.30 -1.46
C THR A 132 -10.69 -5.36 -2.91
N GLU A 133 -11.57 -4.88 -3.77
CA GLU A 133 -11.37 -4.78 -5.21
C GLU A 133 -11.67 -3.36 -5.70
N GLY A 134 -10.72 -2.78 -6.44
CA GLY A 134 -10.87 -1.54 -7.18
C GLY A 134 -11.08 -1.83 -8.66
N GLN A 135 -12.10 -1.22 -9.26
CA GLN A 135 -12.47 -1.40 -10.67
C GLN A 135 -12.51 -0.06 -11.38
N ASN A 136 -12.21 -0.07 -12.69
CA ASN A 136 -12.43 1.09 -13.56
C ASN A 136 -13.87 1.16 -14.08
N SER A 137 -14.19 2.18 -14.88
CA SER A 137 -15.53 2.38 -15.42
C SER A 137 -15.99 1.29 -16.42
N SER A 138 -15.05 0.49 -16.95
CA SER A 138 -15.36 -0.64 -17.83
C SER A 138 -15.64 -1.92 -17.04
N GLY A 139 -15.54 -1.89 -15.70
CA GLY A 139 -15.70 -3.05 -14.82
C GLY A 139 -14.47 -3.95 -14.77
N GLU A 140 -13.33 -3.48 -15.28
CA GLU A 140 -12.07 -4.23 -15.20
C GLU A 140 -11.44 -4.04 -13.83
N THR A 141 -11.00 -5.14 -13.22
CA THR A 141 -10.24 -5.10 -11.96
C THR A 141 -8.89 -4.43 -12.18
N ILE A 142 -8.63 -3.40 -11.38
CA ILE A 142 -7.36 -2.65 -11.37
C ILE A 142 -6.46 -3.17 -10.26
N LEU A 143 -7.02 -3.34 -9.09
CA LEU A 143 -6.32 -3.78 -7.89
C LEU A 143 -7.25 -4.64 -7.04
N GLU A 144 -6.77 -5.79 -6.59
CA GLU A 144 -7.38 -6.52 -5.48
C GLU A 144 -6.35 -6.75 -4.37
N TYR A 145 -6.80 -6.76 -3.12
CA TYR A 145 -5.95 -7.13 -1.98
C TYR A 145 -6.80 -7.61 -0.81
N LYS A 146 -6.18 -8.37 0.08
CA LYS A 146 -6.73 -8.72 1.38
C LYS A 146 -6.05 -7.91 2.48
N ARG A 147 -6.82 -7.52 3.49
CA ARG A 147 -6.29 -6.89 4.70
C ARG A 147 -7.06 -7.34 5.92
N TRP A 148 -6.49 -7.16 7.10
CA TRP A 148 -7.20 -7.41 8.36
C TRP A 148 -7.03 -6.23 9.30
N VAL A 149 -8.15 -5.88 9.92
CA VAL A 149 -8.30 -4.63 10.66
C VAL A 149 -8.83 -4.96 12.06
N MET A 150 -8.20 -4.40 13.09
CA MET A 150 -8.72 -4.47 14.43
C MET A 150 -9.78 -3.40 14.61
N VAL A 151 -11.03 -3.79 14.83
CA VAL A 151 -12.20 -2.90 14.96
C VAL A 151 -12.73 -2.97 16.39
N LYS A 152 -13.17 -1.83 16.92
CA LYS A 152 -13.80 -1.72 18.22
C LYS A 152 -15.13 -2.47 18.23
N LYS A 153 -15.49 -3.03 19.38
CA LYS A 153 -16.83 -3.52 19.66
C LYS A 153 -17.70 -2.41 20.23
N ARG A 154 -19.01 -2.44 19.93
CA ARG A 154 -20.00 -1.54 20.50
C ARG A 154 -20.29 -1.93 21.94
N PHE A 155 -20.35 -3.24 22.20
CA PHE A 155 -20.57 -3.80 23.53
C PHE A 155 -19.36 -4.61 23.95
N VAL A 156 -18.83 -4.29 25.16
CA VAL A 156 -17.72 -5.05 25.75
C VAL A 156 -18.25 -6.40 26.22
N GLY A 157 -17.67 -7.48 25.74
CA GLY A 157 -18.02 -8.84 26.12
C GLY A 157 -17.48 -9.84 25.11
N VAL A 158 -17.28 -11.07 25.59
CA VAL A 158 -16.90 -12.21 24.72
C VAL A 158 -18.19 -13.01 24.48
N GLU A 159 -18.63 -13.03 23.23
CA GLU A 159 -19.71 -13.90 22.77
C GLU A 159 -19.08 -15.19 22.22
N ASP A 160 -19.82 -16.28 22.28
CA ASP A 160 -19.37 -17.57 21.73
C ASP A 160 -19.57 -17.60 20.21
N THR A 161 -18.90 -16.68 19.52
CA THR A 161 -18.92 -16.63 18.05
C THR A 161 -17.74 -17.40 17.51
N PRO A 162 -17.96 -18.39 16.62
CA PRO A 162 -16.87 -19.10 15.96
C PRO A 162 -15.95 -18.12 15.23
N SER A 163 -14.64 -18.33 15.36
CA SER A 163 -13.68 -17.63 14.51
C SER A 163 -13.72 -18.25 13.13
N ASP A 164 -14.04 -17.45 12.12
CA ASP A 164 -13.93 -17.84 10.72
C ASP A 164 -12.72 -17.10 10.12
N LEU A 165 -11.62 -17.84 9.92
CA LEU A 165 -10.34 -17.26 9.49
C LEU A 165 -10.07 -17.67 8.05
N PRO A 166 -9.89 -16.69 7.14
CA PRO A 166 -9.52 -17.00 5.77
C PRO A 166 -8.08 -17.53 5.70
N TYR A 167 -7.84 -18.41 4.75
CA TYR A 167 -6.47 -18.73 4.37
C TYR A 167 -5.86 -17.53 3.64
N LEU A 168 -4.67 -17.11 4.06
CA LEU A 168 -3.90 -16.04 3.45
C LEU A 168 -2.55 -16.56 2.97
N LYS A 169 -2.23 -16.34 1.70
CA LYS A 169 -0.92 -16.68 1.16
C LYS A 169 0.15 -15.79 1.76
N THR A 170 1.32 -16.34 2.00
CA THR A 170 2.49 -15.59 2.46
C THR A 170 3.19 -14.82 1.34
N SER A 171 3.01 -15.24 0.09
CA SER A 171 3.54 -14.55 -1.09
C SER A 171 2.80 -14.98 -2.36
N LEU A 172 2.82 -14.11 -3.35
CA LEU A 172 2.43 -14.42 -4.72
C LEU A 172 3.58 -15.14 -5.43
N GLY A 173 3.24 -16.13 -6.26
CA GLY A 173 4.19 -16.78 -7.17
C GLY A 173 4.32 -16.01 -8.49
N GLY A 174 5.39 -16.26 -9.26
CA GLY A 174 5.63 -15.56 -10.53
C GLY A 174 4.49 -15.67 -11.54
N SER A 175 3.79 -16.81 -11.59
CA SER A 175 2.63 -17.01 -12.46
C SER A 175 1.37 -16.23 -12.04
N GLU A 176 1.38 -15.63 -10.85
CA GLU A 176 0.28 -14.81 -10.34
C GLU A 176 0.52 -13.31 -10.54
N LEU A 177 1.74 -12.93 -10.97
CA LEU A 177 2.09 -11.55 -11.28
C LEU A 177 1.50 -11.17 -12.63
N ASN A 178 0.75 -10.09 -12.67
CA ASN A 178 0.24 -9.57 -13.94
C ASN A 178 1.28 -8.66 -14.58
N ILE A 179 1.57 -8.94 -15.85
CA ILE A 179 2.47 -8.10 -16.67
C ILE A 179 1.59 -7.40 -17.69
N PRO A 180 1.49 -6.05 -17.65
CA PRO A 180 0.68 -5.33 -18.61
C PRO A 180 1.06 -5.69 -20.06
N GLU A 181 0.07 -6.02 -20.91
CA GLU A 181 0.32 -6.53 -22.27
C GLU A 181 1.13 -5.56 -23.14
N GLN A 182 0.94 -4.26 -22.96
CA GLN A 182 1.59 -3.22 -23.72
C GLN A 182 3.01 -2.91 -23.24
N LEU A 183 3.34 -3.30 -22.00
CA LEU A 183 4.63 -2.98 -21.39
C LEU A 183 5.74 -3.80 -22.06
N ASP A 184 6.77 -3.10 -22.53
CA ASP A 184 7.91 -3.68 -23.24
C ASP A 184 9.20 -2.96 -22.85
N PHE A 185 10.13 -3.66 -22.23
CA PHE A 185 11.43 -3.13 -21.80
C PHE A 185 12.56 -3.40 -22.79
N THR A 186 12.26 -3.86 -24.03
CA THR A 186 13.29 -4.04 -25.05
C THR A 186 13.96 -2.74 -25.49
N LYS A 187 13.27 -1.60 -25.30
CA LYS A 187 13.80 -0.24 -25.56
C LYS A 187 13.97 0.59 -24.28
N TYR A 188 14.11 -0.08 -23.15
CA TYR A 188 14.30 0.59 -21.86
C TYR A 188 15.65 1.32 -21.84
N ASP A 189 15.63 2.62 -21.56
CA ASP A 189 16.84 3.46 -21.51
C ASP A 189 17.28 3.64 -20.04
N THR A 190 18.27 2.88 -19.64
CA THR A 190 18.83 2.92 -18.28
C THR A 190 19.52 4.23 -17.95
N SER A 191 20.05 4.94 -18.95
CA SER A 191 20.70 6.24 -18.76
C SER A 191 19.68 7.30 -18.31
N VAL A 192 18.47 7.22 -18.85
CA VAL A 192 17.33 8.10 -18.48
C VAL A 192 16.69 7.64 -17.17
N ALA A 193 16.64 6.34 -16.93
CA ALA A 193 16.07 5.80 -15.68
C ALA A 193 16.95 6.03 -14.44
N GLY A 194 18.25 6.30 -14.64
CA GLY A 194 19.16 6.72 -13.57
C GLY A 194 20.08 5.64 -13.03
N SER A 195 20.03 4.40 -13.51
CA SER A 195 20.90 3.31 -13.08
C SER A 195 21.20 2.33 -14.21
N LYS A 196 22.41 1.78 -14.18
CA LYS A 196 22.82 0.68 -15.08
C LYS A 196 22.56 -0.71 -14.49
N LYS A 197 21.96 -0.81 -13.29
CA LYS A 197 21.60 -2.10 -12.70
C LYS A 197 20.37 -2.69 -13.40
N SER A 198 20.48 -3.96 -13.83
CA SER A 198 19.38 -4.77 -14.36
C SER A 198 19.03 -5.91 -13.41
N PHE A 199 18.05 -6.72 -13.76
CA PHE A 199 17.69 -7.93 -13.01
C PHE A 199 18.91 -8.82 -12.72
N ASN A 200 19.84 -8.97 -13.68
CA ASN A 200 21.00 -9.85 -13.54
C ASN A 200 22.00 -9.37 -12.46
N ASP A 201 22.00 -8.08 -12.16
CA ASP A 201 22.95 -7.48 -11.22
C ASP A 201 22.50 -7.59 -9.75
N TYR A 202 21.22 -7.90 -9.50
CA TYR A 202 20.72 -8.09 -8.15
C TYR A 202 20.92 -9.55 -7.68
N GLN A 203 21.19 -9.72 -6.38
CA GLN A 203 21.34 -11.02 -5.74
C GLN A 203 20.27 -11.21 -4.67
N VAL A 204 19.73 -12.44 -4.55
CA VAL A 204 18.85 -12.79 -3.42
C VAL A 204 19.64 -12.68 -2.12
N GLY A 205 19.08 -12.02 -1.12
CA GLY A 205 19.75 -11.67 0.14
C GLY A 205 20.56 -10.38 0.09
N GLU A 206 20.67 -9.73 -1.08
CA GLU A 206 21.29 -8.38 -1.18
C GLU A 206 20.48 -7.37 -0.38
N VAL A 207 21.17 -6.61 0.46
CA VAL A 207 20.60 -5.51 1.23
C VAL A 207 21.09 -4.19 0.67
N ILE A 208 20.15 -3.29 0.40
CA ILE A 208 20.38 -1.97 -0.22
C ILE A 208 19.97 -0.90 0.78
N ASP A 209 20.94 -0.12 1.28
CA ASP A 209 20.67 1.10 2.07
C ASP A 209 20.35 2.25 1.11
N HIS A 210 19.19 2.87 1.29
CA HIS A 210 18.75 3.98 0.43
C HIS A 210 19.29 5.34 0.85
N ILE A 211 20.15 5.38 1.87
CA ILE A 211 21.01 6.50 2.32
C ILE A 211 20.22 7.69 2.87
N ASP A 212 19.27 8.22 2.11
CA ASP A 212 18.52 9.43 2.44
C ASP A 212 17.47 9.17 3.51
N GLY A 213 17.16 10.24 4.25
CA GLY A 213 16.02 10.28 5.16
C GLY A 213 15.09 11.43 4.79
N ASN A 214 13.83 11.30 5.16
CA ASN A 214 12.84 12.36 4.99
C ASN A 214 12.10 12.61 6.29
N THR A 215 12.16 13.87 6.78
CA THR A 215 11.42 14.29 7.97
C THR A 215 9.98 14.62 7.59
N ILE A 216 9.02 14.03 8.28
CA ILE A 216 7.61 14.18 7.96
C ILE A 216 7.13 15.57 8.36
N CYS A 217 6.64 16.33 7.38
CA CYS A 217 5.91 17.56 7.59
C CYS A 217 4.43 17.25 7.88
N GLU A 218 3.86 17.87 8.90
CA GLU A 218 2.44 17.69 9.22
C GLU A 218 1.51 18.15 8.10
N ALA A 219 1.89 19.21 7.37
CA ALA A 219 1.09 19.72 6.25
C ALA A 219 1.03 18.70 5.10
N ASP A 220 2.14 18.04 4.76
CA ASP A 220 2.19 17.04 3.71
C ASP A 220 1.33 15.83 4.06
N HIS A 221 1.38 15.39 5.31
CA HIS A 221 0.52 14.31 5.79
C HIS A 221 -0.97 14.66 5.72
N LEU A 222 -1.37 15.87 6.17
CA LEU A 222 -2.76 16.32 6.06
C LEU A 222 -3.20 16.43 4.61
N PHE A 223 -2.31 16.87 3.73
CA PHE A 223 -2.57 16.93 2.30
C PHE A 223 -2.81 15.53 1.73
N ALA A 224 -1.94 14.56 2.08
CA ALA A 224 -2.08 13.17 1.68
C ALA A 224 -3.41 12.55 2.12
N THR A 225 -3.84 12.76 3.38
CA THR A 225 -5.12 12.22 3.86
C THR A 225 -6.33 12.75 3.06
N ARG A 226 -6.30 14.02 2.66
CA ARG A 226 -7.34 14.64 1.82
C ARG A 226 -7.27 14.14 0.38
N LEU A 227 -6.07 14.02 -0.16
CA LEU A 227 -5.83 13.51 -1.51
C LEU A 227 -6.41 12.10 -1.69
N TRP A 228 -6.26 11.25 -0.67
CA TRP A 228 -6.78 9.87 -0.71
C TRP A 228 -8.20 9.74 -0.15
N GLN A 229 -8.82 10.85 0.27
CA GLN A 229 -10.13 10.85 0.91
C GLN A 229 -10.21 9.90 2.12
N ASN A 230 -9.09 9.72 2.81
CA ASN A 230 -9.03 8.97 4.05
C ASN A 230 -9.62 9.81 5.18
N ASN A 231 -10.81 9.44 5.66
CA ASN A 231 -11.55 10.19 6.67
C ASN A 231 -11.43 9.62 8.10
N SER A 232 -10.42 8.80 8.36
CA SER A 232 -10.13 8.35 9.72
C SER A 232 -9.64 9.53 10.58
N LYS A 233 -10.42 9.88 11.60
CA LYS A 233 -10.22 11.09 12.42
C LYS A 233 -8.85 11.18 13.07
N VAL A 234 -8.24 10.06 13.43
CA VAL A 234 -6.91 10.01 14.07
C VAL A 234 -5.80 10.66 13.23
N HIS A 235 -6.02 10.82 11.91
CA HIS A 235 -5.05 11.39 10.99
C HIS A 235 -5.16 12.91 10.84
N PHE A 236 -6.30 13.54 11.19
CA PHE A 236 -6.50 14.97 10.96
C PHE A 236 -7.11 15.74 12.14
N ASP A 237 -7.77 15.08 13.10
CA ASP A 237 -8.36 15.71 14.27
C ASP A 237 -7.53 15.37 15.51
N ILE A 238 -6.85 16.37 16.08
CA ILE A 238 -6.03 16.19 17.29
C ILE A 238 -6.84 15.76 18.50
N ASN A 239 -8.17 16.01 18.50
CA ASN A 239 -9.05 15.62 19.59
C ASN A 239 -9.51 14.14 19.50
N ALA A 240 -9.23 13.47 18.40
CA ALA A 240 -9.54 12.05 18.24
C ALA A 240 -8.64 11.12 19.08
N ARG A 241 -7.57 11.65 19.68
CA ARG A 241 -6.61 10.92 20.51
C ARG A 241 -6.37 11.65 21.84
N GLU A 242 -6.11 10.88 22.88
CA GLU A 242 -5.82 11.42 24.21
C GLU A 242 -4.51 12.24 24.26
N ASP A 243 -3.49 11.78 23.51
CA ASP A 243 -2.18 12.45 23.43
C ASP A 243 -2.18 13.73 22.58
N LYS A 244 -3.33 14.11 22.00
CA LYS A 244 -3.48 15.31 21.16
C LYS A 244 -2.50 15.38 19.98
N LYS A 245 -2.08 14.22 19.45
CA LYS A 245 -1.22 14.12 18.27
C LYS A 245 -1.97 13.50 17.11
N ARG A 246 -1.68 13.91 15.89
CA ARG A 246 -2.18 13.26 14.68
C ARG A 246 -1.30 12.07 14.37
N LEU A 247 -1.90 10.89 14.31
CA LEU A 247 -1.20 9.68 13.87
C LEU A 247 -0.98 9.78 12.36
N ILE A 248 0.26 9.61 11.90
CA ILE A 248 0.55 9.57 10.48
C ILE A 248 -0.15 8.37 9.83
N TYR A 249 -0.79 8.60 8.69
CA TYR A 249 -1.41 7.54 7.89
C TYR A 249 -0.36 6.54 7.42
N GLY A 250 -0.61 5.25 7.66
CA GLY A 250 0.35 4.19 7.30
C GLY A 250 0.71 4.18 5.81
N GLY A 251 -0.24 4.46 4.93
CA GLY A 251 0.02 4.60 3.51
C GLY A 251 0.96 5.76 3.16
N HIS A 252 0.96 6.84 3.93
CA HIS A 252 1.95 7.90 3.78
C HIS A 252 3.39 7.36 3.95
N ILE A 253 3.57 6.46 4.92
CA ILE A 253 4.88 5.83 5.16
C ILE A 253 5.23 4.84 4.03
N ILE A 254 4.27 4.09 3.49
CA ILE A 254 4.51 3.21 2.32
C ILE A 254 5.04 4.02 1.14
N SER A 255 4.37 5.12 0.78
CA SER A 255 4.79 5.98 -0.33
C SER A 255 6.14 6.64 -0.09
N LEU A 256 6.39 7.10 1.14
CA LEU A 256 7.68 7.71 1.49
C LEU A 256 8.83 6.71 1.40
N VAL A 257 8.66 5.51 1.94
CA VAL A 257 9.64 4.41 1.85
C VAL A 257 9.88 4.02 0.40
N ARG A 258 8.80 3.92 -0.42
CA ARG A 258 8.93 3.66 -1.85
C ARG A 258 9.71 4.76 -2.58
N ALA A 259 9.44 6.02 -2.29
CA ALA A 259 10.17 7.14 -2.90
C ALA A 259 11.65 7.14 -2.52
N LEU A 260 11.97 6.90 -1.25
CA LEU A 260 13.36 6.78 -0.77
C LEU A 260 14.10 5.60 -1.44
N SER A 261 13.38 4.51 -1.73
CA SER A 261 13.97 3.33 -2.37
C SER A 261 14.46 3.56 -3.79
N PHE A 262 14.14 4.69 -4.40
CA PHE A 262 14.71 5.08 -5.70
C PHE A 262 16.24 5.01 -5.70
N ASN A 263 16.88 5.44 -4.61
CA ASN A 263 18.34 5.34 -4.49
C ASN A 263 18.77 3.86 -4.35
N GLY A 264 19.25 3.28 -5.43
CA GLY A 264 19.70 1.88 -5.53
C GLY A 264 18.66 0.91 -6.13
N LEU A 265 17.42 1.37 -6.38
CA LEU A 265 16.34 0.62 -7.04
C LEU A 265 15.69 1.44 -8.17
N GLU A 266 16.46 2.28 -8.86
CA GLU A 266 15.99 3.22 -9.88
C GLU A 266 15.23 2.51 -11.01
N ASN A 267 15.62 1.28 -11.35
CA ASN A 267 14.99 0.48 -12.40
C ASN A 267 13.85 -0.42 -11.92
N ALA A 268 13.48 -0.38 -10.62
CA ALA A 268 12.33 -1.08 -10.08
C ALA A 268 11.04 -0.27 -10.32
N GLN A 269 10.43 -0.40 -11.49
CA GLN A 269 9.47 0.57 -12.04
C GLN A 269 8.03 0.39 -11.48
N LEU A 270 7.38 -0.75 -11.71
CA LEU A 270 5.98 -1.00 -11.36
C LEU A 270 5.87 -1.98 -10.22
N ILE A 271 5.04 -1.68 -9.22
CA ILE A 271 4.61 -2.65 -8.22
C ILE A 271 3.50 -3.49 -8.85
N VAL A 272 3.70 -4.80 -8.93
CA VAL A 272 2.72 -5.73 -9.50
C VAL A 272 2.09 -6.66 -8.47
N GLY A 273 2.67 -6.71 -7.27
CA GLY A 273 2.12 -7.53 -6.19
C GLY A 273 2.52 -7.03 -4.80
N ILE A 274 1.62 -7.15 -3.84
CA ILE A 274 1.87 -6.88 -2.41
C ILE A 274 1.66 -8.20 -1.66
N ASN A 275 2.74 -8.72 -1.09
CA ASN A 275 2.70 -9.96 -0.30
C ASN A 275 2.35 -9.70 1.16
N GLY A 276 2.85 -8.59 1.70
CA GLY A 276 2.61 -8.24 3.09
C GLY A 276 2.98 -6.80 3.40
N GLY A 277 2.43 -6.30 4.50
CA GLY A 277 2.77 -4.98 5.02
C GLY A 277 2.33 -4.86 6.46
N THR A 278 3.25 -4.46 7.33
CA THR A 278 3.01 -4.23 8.75
C THR A 278 3.42 -2.82 9.13
N HIS A 279 2.48 -2.05 9.66
CA HIS A 279 2.77 -0.78 10.32
C HIS A 279 3.15 -1.08 11.76
N ALA A 280 4.47 -1.21 12.01
CA ALA A 280 5.00 -1.80 13.23
C ALA A 280 4.87 -0.88 14.47
N ASN A 281 5.16 0.40 14.29
CA ASN A 281 5.06 1.40 15.35
C ASN A 281 4.43 2.70 14.84
N PRO A 282 3.80 3.49 15.72
CA PRO A 282 3.19 4.76 15.34
C PRO A 282 4.24 5.79 14.91
N VAL A 283 3.85 6.61 13.93
CA VAL A 283 4.66 7.71 13.39
C VAL A 283 3.92 9.02 13.59
N PHE A 284 4.65 10.07 13.87
CA PHE A 284 4.15 11.43 14.07
C PHE A 284 4.91 12.43 13.20
N ALA A 285 4.39 13.65 13.06
CA ALA A 285 5.13 14.74 12.45
C ALA A 285 6.46 14.95 13.19
N GLU A 286 7.48 15.39 12.44
CA GLU A 286 8.87 15.57 12.89
C GLU A 286 9.67 14.26 13.06
N ASP A 287 9.06 13.09 12.98
CA ASP A 287 9.83 11.84 12.81
C ASP A 287 10.54 11.86 11.45
N THR A 288 11.81 11.49 11.44
CA THR A 288 12.58 11.29 10.20
C THR A 288 12.54 9.81 9.83
N ILE A 289 12.15 9.50 8.59
CA ILE A 289 12.07 8.14 8.09
C ILE A 289 13.25 7.88 7.16
N TYR A 290 13.96 6.80 7.43
CA TYR A 290 14.97 6.18 6.58
C TYR A 290 14.44 4.86 6.03
N CYS A 291 15.07 4.34 5.00
CA CYS A 291 14.67 3.09 4.37
C CYS A 291 15.87 2.26 3.93
N TRP A 292 15.72 0.94 4.02
CA TRP A 292 16.56 -0.04 3.34
C TRP A 292 15.70 -1.15 2.74
N SER A 293 16.20 -1.83 1.73
CA SER A 293 15.50 -2.95 1.09
C SER A 293 16.38 -4.19 1.03
N GLU A 294 15.73 -5.36 1.09
CA GLU A 294 16.33 -6.67 0.88
C GLU A 294 15.68 -7.32 -0.33
N VAL A 295 16.49 -7.90 -1.21
CA VAL A 295 16.00 -8.71 -2.33
C VAL A 295 15.67 -10.11 -1.80
N LEU A 296 14.37 -10.41 -1.66
CA LEU A 296 13.91 -11.69 -1.11
C LEU A 296 13.88 -12.80 -2.16
N ASP A 297 13.57 -12.45 -3.42
CA ASP A 297 13.42 -13.37 -4.52
C ASP A 297 13.55 -12.62 -5.85
N LYS A 298 13.77 -13.37 -6.95
CA LYS A 298 13.84 -12.80 -8.28
C LYS A 298 13.36 -13.80 -9.33
N ILE A 299 12.57 -13.34 -10.29
CA ILE A 299 11.94 -14.18 -11.31
C ILE A 299 12.16 -13.58 -12.69
N ASP A 300 12.72 -14.38 -13.60
CA ASP A 300 12.72 -14.08 -15.04
C ASP A 300 11.34 -14.41 -15.61
N LEU A 301 10.65 -13.41 -16.12
CA LEU A 301 9.31 -13.59 -16.68
C LEU A 301 9.33 -14.04 -18.15
N ASN A 302 10.52 -14.07 -18.77
CA ASN A 302 10.76 -14.53 -20.14
C ASN A 302 9.90 -13.82 -21.20
N VAL A 303 9.54 -12.54 -20.97
CA VAL A 303 8.71 -11.78 -21.87
C VAL A 303 9.19 -10.33 -21.98
N ARG A 304 9.37 -9.83 -23.21
CA ARG A 304 9.60 -8.40 -23.51
C ARG A 304 10.67 -7.71 -22.65
N ASN A 305 11.76 -8.42 -22.37
CA ASN A 305 12.86 -7.96 -21.51
C ASN A 305 12.44 -7.57 -20.07
N ILE A 306 11.35 -8.18 -19.57
CA ILE A 306 10.79 -7.90 -18.24
C ILE A 306 11.13 -9.04 -17.29
N ALA A 307 11.58 -8.70 -16.10
CA ALA A 307 11.76 -9.57 -14.96
C ALA A 307 11.13 -8.94 -13.70
N ALA A 308 11.08 -9.68 -12.61
CA ALA A 308 10.54 -9.20 -11.36
C ALA A 308 11.49 -9.46 -10.19
N LEU A 309 11.56 -8.49 -9.26
CA LEU A 309 12.21 -8.62 -7.95
C LEU A 309 11.15 -8.63 -6.86
N ARG A 310 11.28 -9.55 -5.90
CA ARG A 310 10.56 -9.48 -4.63
C ARG A 310 11.43 -8.73 -3.64
N LEU A 311 10.92 -7.63 -3.16
CA LEU A 311 11.62 -6.73 -2.26
C LEU A 311 10.91 -6.70 -0.90
N ARG A 312 11.72 -6.66 0.15
CA ARG A 312 11.27 -6.26 1.47
C ARG A 312 11.85 -4.90 1.77
N SER A 313 11.00 -3.86 1.81
CA SER A 313 11.44 -2.51 2.20
C SER A 313 11.04 -2.22 3.63
N VAL A 314 12.01 -1.79 4.43
CA VAL A 314 11.84 -1.50 5.86
C VAL A 314 12.01 -0.02 6.10
N GLY A 315 10.95 0.62 6.61
CA GLY A 315 10.98 1.99 7.07
C GLY A 315 11.38 2.06 8.55
N THR A 316 12.31 2.95 8.89
CA THR A 316 12.82 3.12 10.26
C THR A 316 13.01 4.59 10.62
N LYS A 317 12.83 4.94 11.90
CA LYS A 317 13.07 6.31 12.43
C LYS A 317 14.55 6.65 12.63
N GLU A 318 15.42 5.66 12.60
CA GLU A 318 16.86 5.82 12.79
C GLU A 318 17.59 5.06 11.70
N LYS A 319 18.76 5.56 11.29
CA LYS A 319 19.66 4.79 10.43
C LYS A 319 20.03 3.49 11.14
N ASN A 320 19.59 2.38 10.57
CA ASN A 320 19.79 1.05 11.15
C ASN A 320 20.96 0.35 10.46
N HIS A 321 22.16 0.61 10.91
CA HIS A 321 23.39 0.00 10.36
C HIS A 321 23.43 -1.53 10.49
N ASN A 322 22.64 -2.10 11.41
CA ASN A 322 22.62 -3.54 11.66
C ASN A 322 21.48 -4.26 10.94
N MET A 323 20.62 -3.54 10.20
CA MET A 323 19.44 -4.06 9.45
C MET A 323 18.53 -4.98 10.30
N ARG A 324 18.59 -4.83 11.62
CA ARG A 324 17.78 -5.62 12.54
C ARG A 324 16.38 -5.04 12.66
N VAL A 325 15.37 -5.89 12.49
CA VAL A 325 13.96 -5.48 12.47
C VAL A 325 13.24 -5.85 13.77
N LYS A 326 13.60 -7.00 14.36
CA LYS A 326 12.94 -7.53 15.55
C LYS A 326 13.93 -7.79 16.69
N SER A 327 13.45 -7.66 17.91
CA SER A 327 14.14 -8.07 19.13
C SER A 327 14.15 -9.60 19.29
N ASN A 328 14.86 -10.09 20.30
CA ASN A 328 15.00 -11.54 20.53
C ASN A 328 13.66 -12.22 20.90
N ASP A 329 12.68 -11.48 21.42
CA ASP A 329 11.33 -11.95 21.72
C ASP A 329 10.36 -11.87 20.51
N GLY A 330 10.89 -11.56 19.30
CA GLY A 330 10.15 -11.54 18.05
C GLY A 330 9.34 -10.26 17.80
N LYS A 331 9.36 -9.29 18.70
CA LYS A 331 8.66 -8.01 18.52
C LYS A 331 9.45 -7.06 17.65
N TYR A 332 8.77 -6.22 16.89
CA TYR A 332 9.44 -5.15 16.15
C TYR A 332 10.18 -4.20 17.10
N LEU A 333 11.37 -3.77 16.68
CA LEU A 333 12.10 -2.72 17.39
C LEU A 333 11.30 -1.42 17.36
N PRO A 334 11.38 -0.58 18.40
CA PRO A 334 10.59 0.67 18.47
C PRO A 334 10.83 1.65 17.32
N THR A 335 11.99 1.57 16.68
CA THR A 335 12.38 2.42 15.56
C THR A 335 11.79 1.96 14.22
N ILE A 336 11.38 0.70 14.10
CA ILE A 336 10.81 0.15 12.87
C ILE A 336 9.35 0.60 12.75
N VAL A 337 9.01 1.22 11.62
CA VAL A 337 7.68 1.79 11.39
C VAL A 337 6.92 1.08 10.27
N LEU A 338 7.65 0.49 9.32
CA LEU A 338 7.09 -0.26 8.19
C LEU A 338 7.96 -1.48 7.90
N ASP A 339 7.31 -2.61 7.63
CA ASP A 339 7.90 -3.83 7.05
C ASP A 339 7.01 -4.21 5.87
N PHE A 340 7.48 -4.03 4.63
CA PHE A 340 6.67 -4.10 3.42
C PHE A 340 7.29 -5.03 2.40
N ASP A 341 6.56 -6.09 2.02
CA ASP A 341 6.97 -7.15 1.09
C ASP A 341 6.14 -7.06 -0.19
N TYR A 342 6.80 -6.88 -1.33
CA TYR A 342 6.15 -6.62 -2.61
C TYR A 342 6.99 -7.05 -3.81
N TRP A 343 6.33 -7.22 -4.95
CA TRP A 343 6.95 -7.50 -6.25
C TRP A 343 6.98 -6.27 -7.13
N VAL A 344 8.12 -6.04 -7.79
CA VAL A 344 8.31 -4.95 -8.77
C VAL A 344 8.87 -5.48 -10.08
N LEU A 345 8.47 -4.84 -11.19
CA LEU A 345 9.04 -5.12 -12.51
C LEU A 345 10.33 -4.33 -12.72
N VAL A 346 11.31 -5.00 -13.31
CA VAL A 346 12.63 -4.46 -13.68
C VAL A 346 13.00 -4.89 -15.10
N PRO A 347 13.87 -4.15 -15.82
CA PRO A 347 14.46 -4.66 -17.06
C PRO A 347 15.34 -5.87 -16.74
N LYS A 348 15.21 -6.93 -17.57
CA LYS A 348 16.01 -8.14 -17.43
C LYS A 348 17.46 -7.89 -17.79
N GLU A 349 17.67 -7.27 -18.93
CA GLU A 349 18.99 -6.96 -19.51
C GLU A 349 19.02 -5.51 -19.99
N LEU A 350 20.22 -4.95 -20.09
CA LEU A 350 20.45 -3.56 -20.53
C LEU A 350 20.85 -3.51 -21.99
#